data_ddd5c21f63a422f2a9ed011cd1cc2136
#
_entry.id   ddd5c21f63a422f2a9ed011cd1cc2136
#
_cell.length_a   1.000
_cell.length_b   1.000
_cell.length_c   1.000
_cell.angle_alpha   90.00
_cell.angle_beta   90.00
_cell.angle_gamma   90.00
#
_symmetry.space_group_name_H-M   'P 1'
#
loop_
_entity.id
_entity.type
_entity.pdbx_description
1 polymer ?
#
loop_
_entity_poly.entity_id
_entity_poly.type
_entity_poly.pdbx_seq_one_letter_code
_entity_poly.pdbx_strand_id
1 'polypeptide(L)'
;MKDRRGFLSDSLKGVAVTGATALSLTAEQSLAADKASKKTPFEVPQVTLPVVGSDEVFPVRRVYCIGRNYAAHAIERGSDPTREPPFFFQKPTDAIQYVPIGEVVDHPYPSLTKNYHHEAELVAAIGVGGKNITLDKALDHVWGYTLGLDMTRRDLQNMMGEQKKPWEIGKSFDHSAPIGPIHKVSETGHFKEGSIWLKVNGKIRQNANLNQMIWSVAEQIVKLSEANELFPGDIIYSGTPENVGPVVVGDVIEMHIDGLPNLSVKVV
;
A
#
# COMPACT_ATOMS: atom_id res chain seq x y z
N MET A 1 -65.97 -34.57 -27.10
CA MET A 1 -66.32 -34.87 -28.52
C MET A 1 -65.07 -34.68 -29.36
N LYS A 2 -64.60 -35.81 -29.92
CA LYS A 2 -63.82 -35.98 -31.15
C LYS A 2 -62.56 -35.17 -31.31
N ASP A 3 -61.36 -35.77 -31.17
CA ASP A 3 -60.70 -36.92 -31.84
C ASP A 3 -60.07 -36.59 -33.19
N ARG A 4 -58.84 -37.07 -33.33
CA ARG A 4 -58.06 -37.57 -34.47
C ARG A 4 -56.93 -36.70 -34.95
N ARG A 5 -55.68 -37.13 -34.66
CA ARG A 5 -54.78 -38.16 -35.28
C ARG A 5 -54.44 -37.89 -36.75
N GLY A 6 -53.15 -38.00 -36.99
CA GLY A 6 -52.52 -38.44 -38.25
C GLY A 6 -51.18 -37.81 -38.50
N PHE A 7 -50.10 -38.39 -38.27
CA PHE A 7 -49.22 -39.41 -38.87
C PHE A 7 -48.21 -38.88 -39.89
N LEU A 8 -46.90 -39.09 -39.53
CA LEU A 8 -45.70 -39.46 -40.32
C LEU A 8 -45.25 -38.50 -41.45
N SER A 9 -43.98 -38.33 -41.73
CA SER A 9 -42.79 -39.18 -41.76
C SER A 9 -41.54 -38.35 -42.08
N ASP A 10 -40.41 -38.81 -41.56
CA ASP A 10 -38.98 -38.75 -41.98
C ASP A 10 -38.50 -37.77 -43.05
N SER A 11 -37.44 -37.06 -42.69
CA SER A 11 -36.17 -37.07 -43.43
C SER A 11 -35.03 -36.44 -42.64
N LEU A 12 -34.01 -37.25 -42.36
CA LEU A 12 -32.66 -36.84 -41.95
C LEU A 12 -32.04 -35.90 -43.00
N LYS A 13 -31.49 -34.80 -42.57
CA LYS A 13 -30.24 -34.22 -43.13
C LYS A 13 -29.55 -33.40 -42.07
N GLY A 14 -28.29 -33.77 -41.85
CA GLY A 14 -27.41 -33.16 -40.85
C GLY A 14 -27.14 -31.68 -41.10
N VAL A 15 -27.08 -30.95 -40.01
CA VAL A 15 -26.50 -29.61 -40.00
C VAL A 15 -25.42 -29.59 -38.96
N ALA A 16 -24.25 -29.25 -39.43
CA ALA A 16 -23.04 -29.07 -38.64
C ALA A 16 -23.27 -28.04 -37.53
N VAL A 17 -22.98 -28.46 -36.28
CA VAL A 17 -22.88 -27.54 -35.15
C VAL A 17 -21.54 -26.83 -35.26
N THR A 18 -21.55 -25.64 -35.84
CA THR A 18 -20.45 -24.71 -35.64
C THR A 18 -20.60 -24.10 -34.26
N GLY A 19 -19.81 -24.62 -33.33
CA GLY A 19 -19.69 -24.05 -31.99
C GLY A 19 -19.09 -22.65 -32.06
N ALA A 20 -19.94 -21.65 -31.93
CA ALA A 20 -19.47 -20.30 -31.61
C ALA A 20 -19.11 -20.27 -30.12
N THR A 21 -17.84 -20.52 -29.79
CA THR A 21 -17.25 -20.11 -28.53
C THR A 21 -17.20 -18.59 -28.50
N ALA A 22 -18.22 -17.99 -27.91
CA ALA A 22 -18.19 -16.57 -27.53
C ALA A 22 -17.14 -16.46 -26.40
N LEU A 23 -15.91 -16.05 -26.75
CA LEU A 23 -14.93 -15.54 -25.81
C LEU A 23 -15.53 -14.27 -25.23
N SER A 24 -15.99 -14.36 -23.99
CA SER A 24 -16.29 -13.17 -23.19
C SER A 24 -14.94 -12.51 -22.86
N LEU A 25 -14.52 -11.56 -23.66
CA LEU A 25 -13.45 -10.63 -23.30
C LEU A 25 -13.90 -9.91 -22.04
N THR A 26 -13.17 -10.07 -20.94
CA THR A 26 -13.43 -9.33 -19.71
C THR A 26 -13.26 -7.83 -19.97
N ALA A 27 -13.95 -6.99 -19.22
CA ALA A 27 -13.85 -5.52 -19.36
C ALA A 27 -12.42 -5.01 -19.26
N GLU A 28 -11.54 -5.72 -18.56
CA GLU A 28 -10.11 -5.42 -18.42
C GLU A 28 -9.33 -5.65 -19.73
N GLN A 29 -9.63 -6.71 -20.47
CA GLN A 29 -8.99 -6.95 -21.77
C GLN A 29 -9.45 -5.92 -22.81
N SER A 30 -10.69 -5.44 -22.72
CA SER A 30 -11.21 -4.36 -23.54
C SER A 30 -10.51 -3.02 -23.23
N LEU A 31 -10.28 -2.69 -21.94
CA LEU A 31 -9.54 -1.49 -21.55
C LEU A 31 -8.06 -1.53 -21.94
N ALA A 32 -7.41 -2.71 -21.92
CA ALA A 32 -6.02 -2.87 -22.34
C ALA A 32 -5.85 -2.79 -23.86
N ALA A 33 -6.78 -3.34 -24.62
CA ALA A 33 -6.76 -3.26 -26.08
C ALA A 33 -7.02 -1.83 -26.60
N ASP A 34 -7.87 -1.06 -25.90
CA ASP A 34 -8.20 0.32 -26.26
C ASP A 34 -7.07 1.32 -25.89
N LYS A 35 -6.20 0.98 -24.92
CA LYS A 35 -5.03 1.78 -24.53
C LYS A 35 -3.92 1.83 -25.59
N ALA A 36 -3.83 0.83 -26.47
CA ALA A 36 -2.77 0.75 -27.48
C ALA A 36 -2.93 1.75 -28.65
N SER A 37 -4.10 2.39 -28.79
CA SER A 37 -4.44 3.22 -29.97
C SER A 37 -4.69 4.70 -29.68
N LYS A 38 -4.83 5.10 -28.43
CA LYS A 38 -5.14 6.50 -28.06
C LYS A 38 -3.89 7.28 -27.71
N LYS A 39 -3.61 8.38 -28.42
CA LYS A 39 -2.58 9.34 -28.05
C LYS A 39 -3.07 10.14 -26.84
N THR A 40 -2.24 10.21 -25.80
CA THR A 40 -2.47 11.12 -24.67
C THR A 40 -1.94 12.51 -25.02
N PRO A 41 -2.55 13.61 -24.52
CA PRO A 41 -2.09 14.97 -24.77
C PRO A 41 -0.73 15.25 -24.09
N PHE A 42 -0.39 14.53 -23.05
CA PHE A 42 0.87 14.55 -22.31
C PHE A 42 1.12 13.18 -21.67
N GLU A 43 2.36 12.92 -21.33
CA GLU A 43 2.75 11.72 -20.58
C GLU A 43 2.68 11.98 -19.08
N VAL A 44 2.19 11.01 -18.31
CA VAL A 44 2.28 10.98 -16.86
C VAL A 44 3.32 9.92 -16.50
N PRO A 45 4.47 10.30 -15.94
CA PRO A 45 5.50 9.35 -15.56
C PRO A 45 4.96 8.34 -14.54
N GLN A 46 5.26 7.06 -14.75
CA GLN A 46 4.99 6.03 -13.74
C GLN A 46 5.97 6.19 -12.58
N VAL A 47 5.46 6.34 -11.37
CA VAL A 47 6.30 6.28 -10.17
C VAL A 47 6.78 4.84 -9.97
N THR A 48 8.08 4.67 -9.79
CA THR A 48 8.72 3.36 -9.63
C THR A 48 9.70 3.36 -8.47
N LEU A 49 9.91 2.18 -7.87
CA LEU A 49 10.92 1.96 -6.84
C LEU A 49 11.93 0.94 -7.36
N PRO A 50 13.23 1.14 -7.17
CA PRO A 50 14.25 0.14 -7.48
C PRO A 50 14.00 -1.16 -6.70
N VAL A 51 14.40 -2.27 -7.32
CA VAL A 51 14.36 -3.60 -6.70
C VAL A 51 15.78 -4.01 -6.37
N VAL A 52 16.03 -4.37 -5.11
CA VAL A 52 17.37 -4.78 -4.67
C VAL A 52 17.79 -6.06 -5.40
N GLY A 53 19.05 -6.09 -5.86
CA GLY A 53 19.60 -7.23 -6.58
C GLY A 53 19.06 -7.45 -8.00
N SER A 54 18.38 -6.45 -8.59
CA SER A 54 17.79 -6.55 -9.94
C SER A 54 17.87 -5.22 -10.68
N ASP A 55 17.90 -5.29 -12.00
CA ASP A 55 17.72 -4.12 -12.89
C ASP A 55 16.24 -3.75 -13.08
N GLU A 56 15.32 -4.52 -12.48
CA GLU A 56 13.89 -4.25 -12.53
C GLU A 56 13.51 -3.11 -11.58
N VAL A 57 12.40 -2.45 -11.89
CA VAL A 57 11.76 -1.48 -11.02
C VAL A 57 10.34 -1.92 -10.69
N PHE A 58 9.91 -1.69 -9.46
CA PHE A 58 8.54 -1.94 -9.01
C PHE A 58 7.67 -0.74 -9.34
N PRO A 59 6.64 -0.86 -10.21
CA PRO A 59 5.74 0.23 -10.54
C PRO A 59 4.73 0.45 -9.41
N VAL A 60 4.72 1.64 -8.81
CA VAL A 60 3.78 1.96 -7.74
C VAL A 60 2.44 2.42 -8.32
N ARG A 61 1.35 1.80 -7.88
CA ARG A 61 -0.01 2.09 -8.33
C ARG A 61 -0.80 2.90 -7.31
N ARG A 62 -0.92 2.43 -6.07
CA ARG A 62 -1.61 3.11 -4.97
C ARG A 62 -0.82 2.94 -3.69
N VAL A 63 -0.86 3.97 -2.85
CA VAL A 63 -0.23 3.97 -1.54
C VAL A 63 -1.32 3.92 -0.48
N TYR A 64 -1.56 2.74 0.10
CA TYR A 64 -2.45 2.55 1.23
C TYR A 64 -1.67 2.69 2.53
N CYS A 65 -2.30 3.28 3.54
CA CYS A 65 -1.77 3.38 4.89
C CYS A 65 -2.84 2.93 5.88
N ILE A 66 -2.45 2.16 6.91
CA ILE A 66 -3.34 1.80 8.01
C ILE A 66 -3.14 2.75 9.18
N GLY A 67 -4.22 3.27 9.74
CA GLY A 67 -4.15 4.11 10.93
C GLY A 67 -4.15 3.31 12.23
N ARG A 68 -3.30 3.73 13.21
CA ARG A 68 -3.32 3.25 14.62
C ARG A 68 -3.15 1.74 14.79
N ASN A 69 -2.17 1.17 14.11
CA ASN A 69 -1.97 -0.29 14.07
C ASN A 69 -1.02 -0.85 15.14
N TYR A 70 -0.57 -0.04 16.10
CA TYR A 70 0.16 -0.50 17.29
C TYR A 70 -0.61 -0.08 18.53
N ALA A 71 -0.78 -1.00 19.50
CA ALA A 71 -1.61 -0.76 20.67
C ALA A 71 -1.14 0.46 21.48
N ALA A 72 0.16 0.57 21.73
CA ALA A 72 0.73 1.70 22.46
C ALA A 72 0.56 3.02 21.70
N HIS A 73 0.71 3.02 20.36
CA HIS A 73 0.44 4.20 19.54
C HIS A 73 -1.05 4.57 19.53
N ALA A 74 -1.95 3.59 19.52
CA ALA A 74 -3.40 3.85 19.62
C ALA A 74 -3.74 4.57 20.94
N ILE A 75 -3.17 4.11 22.07
CA ILE A 75 -3.32 4.75 23.38
C ILE A 75 -2.74 6.17 23.38
N GLU A 76 -1.52 6.36 22.85
CA GLU A 76 -0.87 7.68 22.70
C GLU A 76 -1.76 8.67 21.95
N ARG A 77 -2.54 8.17 20.99
CA ARG A 77 -3.47 8.95 20.16
C ARG A 77 -4.88 9.06 20.73
N GLY A 78 -5.09 8.63 21.98
CA GLY A 78 -6.37 8.71 22.68
C GLY A 78 -7.44 7.75 22.15
N SER A 79 -7.01 6.64 21.53
CA SER A 79 -7.90 5.59 21.01
C SER A 79 -7.86 4.35 21.89
N ASP A 80 -8.91 3.55 21.82
CA ASP A 80 -8.95 2.24 22.47
C ASP A 80 -8.01 1.28 21.71
N PRO A 81 -7.06 0.62 22.39
CA PRO A 81 -6.20 -0.38 21.78
C PRO A 81 -6.90 -1.71 21.51
N THR A 82 -8.17 -1.86 21.94
CA THR A 82 -8.96 -3.02 21.57
C THR A 82 -9.09 -3.09 20.05
N ARG A 83 -9.19 -4.29 19.54
CA ARG A 83 -9.10 -4.61 18.13
C ARG A 83 -10.32 -4.10 17.35
N GLU A 84 -10.45 -2.75 17.26
CA GLU A 84 -11.42 -2.11 16.38
C GLU A 84 -11.14 -2.50 14.91
N PRO A 85 -12.16 -2.51 14.04
CA PRO A 85 -11.93 -2.68 12.62
C PRO A 85 -10.87 -1.69 12.10
N PRO A 86 -9.88 -2.14 11.31
CA PRO A 86 -8.84 -1.25 10.82
C PRO A 86 -9.45 -0.25 9.84
N PHE A 87 -8.92 0.96 9.85
CA PHE A 87 -9.26 1.97 8.85
C PHE A 87 -8.03 2.32 8.02
N PHE A 88 -8.28 2.68 6.77
CA PHE A 88 -7.25 3.00 5.81
C PHE A 88 -7.43 4.41 5.27
N PHE A 89 -6.31 5.03 4.93
CA PHE A 89 -6.24 6.25 4.14
C PHE A 89 -5.23 6.05 3.01
N GLN A 90 -5.13 7.00 2.11
CA GLN A 90 -4.20 6.89 0.99
C GLN A 90 -3.29 8.11 0.93
N LYS A 91 -2.09 7.89 0.37
CA LYS A 91 -1.25 8.95 -0.14
C LYS A 91 -1.22 8.87 -1.67
N PRO A 92 -1.13 9.99 -2.39
CA PRO A 92 -0.91 9.96 -3.84
C PRO A 92 0.48 9.36 -4.14
N THR A 93 0.70 8.88 -5.35
CA THR A 93 2.02 8.40 -5.76
C THR A 93 3.08 9.50 -5.73
N ASP A 94 2.70 10.76 -5.92
CA ASP A 94 3.57 11.94 -5.79
C ASP A 94 4.09 12.17 -4.37
N ALA A 95 3.48 11.52 -3.36
CA ALA A 95 4.00 11.53 -2.00
C ALA A 95 5.30 10.74 -1.85
N ILE A 96 5.60 9.84 -2.79
CA ILE A 96 6.78 8.97 -2.72
C ILE A 96 8.05 9.79 -2.94
N GLN A 97 8.99 9.62 -2.00
CA GLN A 97 10.36 10.08 -2.10
C GLN A 97 11.29 8.87 -1.96
N TYR A 98 11.89 8.43 -3.04
CA TYR A 98 12.85 7.34 -2.99
C TYR A 98 14.12 7.73 -2.21
N VAL A 99 14.54 6.84 -1.31
CA VAL A 99 15.76 6.99 -0.51
C VAL A 99 16.70 5.81 -0.82
N PRO A 100 17.82 6.04 -1.50
CA PRO A 100 18.80 5.00 -1.80
C PRO A 100 19.45 4.43 -0.54
N ILE A 101 19.87 3.16 -0.59
CA ILE A 101 20.58 2.50 0.51
C ILE A 101 21.90 3.22 0.79
N GLY A 102 22.15 3.56 2.05
CA GLY A 102 23.40 4.17 2.50
C GLY A 102 23.52 5.67 2.25
N GLU A 103 22.49 6.29 1.69
CA GLU A 103 22.47 7.74 1.49
C GLU A 103 21.61 8.44 2.54
N VAL A 104 21.91 9.73 2.78
CA VAL A 104 21.05 10.64 3.55
C VAL A 104 20.47 11.62 2.56
N VAL A 105 19.17 11.47 2.26
CA VAL A 105 18.48 12.27 1.25
C VAL A 105 17.89 13.53 1.89
N ASP A 106 18.02 14.67 1.22
CA ASP A 106 17.34 15.90 1.63
C ASP A 106 15.82 15.74 1.53
N HIS A 107 15.13 16.01 2.64
CA HIS A 107 13.70 15.88 2.79
C HIS A 107 13.07 17.22 3.10
N PRO A 108 12.26 17.80 2.18
CA PRO A 108 11.76 19.16 2.37
C PRO A 108 10.77 19.24 3.53
N TYR A 109 10.95 20.24 4.39
CA TYR A 109 9.95 20.58 5.41
C TYR A 109 8.70 21.12 4.70
N PRO A 110 7.51 20.49 4.88
CA PRO A 110 6.34 20.84 4.12
C PRO A 110 5.74 22.18 4.53
N SER A 111 5.09 22.86 3.59
CA SER A 111 4.29 24.06 3.86
C SER A 111 3.10 23.76 4.79
N LEU A 112 2.43 24.79 5.30
CA LEU A 112 1.17 24.76 6.04
C LEU A 112 1.21 24.09 7.42
N THR A 113 2.35 23.58 7.89
CA THR A 113 2.46 22.97 9.22
C THR A 113 3.54 23.63 10.07
N LYS A 114 3.35 23.61 11.38
CA LYS A 114 4.36 23.92 12.39
C LYS A 114 4.63 22.73 13.31
N ASN A 115 4.05 21.58 13.00
CA ASN A 115 4.16 20.36 13.79
C ASN A 115 4.27 19.15 12.87
N TYR A 116 5.48 18.95 12.30
CA TYR A 116 5.80 17.92 11.33
C TYR A 116 6.34 16.69 12.04
N HIS A 117 5.68 15.53 11.90
CA HIS A 117 6.02 14.32 12.65
C HIS A 117 6.56 13.21 11.73
N HIS A 118 7.48 12.42 12.30
CA HIS A 118 7.93 11.15 11.75
C HIS A 118 7.02 9.99 12.19
N GLU A 119 6.90 8.97 11.35
CA GLU A 119 6.23 7.69 11.63
C GLU A 119 6.97 6.59 10.87
N ALA A 120 7.69 5.69 11.58
CA ALA A 120 8.42 4.57 10.99
C ALA A 120 7.49 3.39 10.70
N GLU A 121 7.54 2.82 9.49
CA GLU A 121 6.63 1.75 9.08
C GLU A 121 7.29 0.68 8.20
N LEU A 122 6.90 -0.58 8.39
CA LEU A 122 7.09 -1.61 7.38
C LEU A 122 6.14 -1.35 6.22
N VAL A 123 6.62 -1.52 4.99
CA VAL A 123 5.81 -1.37 3.78
C VAL A 123 5.76 -2.69 3.02
N ALA A 124 4.55 -3.20 2.77
CA ALA A 124 4.33 -4.39 1.96
C ALA A 124 3.95 -4.00 0.52
N ALA A 125 4.62 -4.59 -0.46
CA ALA A 125 4.38 -4.37 -1.88
C ALA A 125 3.58 -5.54 -2.46
N ILE A 126 2.44 -5.26 -3.10
CA ILE A 126 1.53 -6.25 -3.67
C ILE A 126 1.95 -6.60 -5.09
N GLY A 127 2.15 -7.88 -5.35
CA GLY A 127 2.50 -8.40 -6.67
C GLY A 127 1.39 -9.17 -7.37
N VAL A 128 0.44 -9.70 -6.60
CA VAL A 128 -0.72 -10.42 -7.12
C VAL A 128 -1.98 -9.72 -6.62
N GLY A 129 -2.84 -9.30 -7.55
CA GLY A 129 -4.10 -8.65 -7.22
C GLY A 129 -5.14 -9.61 -6.68
N GLY A 130 -6.22 -9.05 -6.11
CA GLY A 130 -7.36 -9.85 -5.65
C GLY A 130 -8.37 -9.04 -4.86
N LYS A 131 -9.55 -9.62 -4.70
CA LYS A 131 -10.64 -9.10 -3.89
C LYS A 131 -11.15 -10.19 -2.95
N ASN A 132 -11.56 -9.81 -1.73
CA ASN A 132 -12.00 -10.76 -0.70
C ASN A 132 -10.96 -11.86 -0.45
N ILE A 133 -9.70 -11.47 -0.35
CA ILE A 133 -8.56 -12.38 -0.15
C ILE A 133 -8.71 -13.03 1.23
N THR A 134 -8.55 -14.35 1.29
CA THR A 134 -8.62 -15.09 2.56
C THR A 134 -7.29 -15.02 3.33
N LEU A 135 -7.35 -15.18 4.65
CA LEU A 135 -6.19 -15.02 5.52
C LEU A 135 -5.05 -16.01 5.19
N ASP A 136 -5.40 -17.25 4.84
CA ASP A 136 -4.46 -18.30 4.47
C ASP A 136 -3.75 -18.02 3.12
N LYS A 137 -4.30 -17.11 2.30
CA LYS A 137 -3.76 -16.70 1.00
C LYS A 137 -3.15 -15.31 1.00
N ALA A 138 -3.40 -14.52 2.03
CA ALA A 138 -3.05 -13.10 2.03
C ALA A 138 -1.57 -12.84 1.74
N LEU A 139 -0.66 -13.61 2.33
CA LEU A 139 0.78 -13.42 2.10
C LEU A 139 1.25 -13.87 0.71
N ASP A 140 0.53 -14.75 0.01
CA ASP A 140 0.82 -15.13 -1.38
C ASP A 140 0.69 -13.93 -2.34
N HIS A 141 0.01 -12.86 -1.93
CA HIS A 141 -0.16 -11.61 -2.68
C HIS A 141 1.01 -10.63 -2.55
N VAL A 142 1.87 -10.83 -1.54
CA VAL A 142 3.02 -9.96 -1.28
C VAL A 142 4.18 -10.31 -2.19
N TRP A 143 4.67 -9.35 -2.96
CA TRP A 143 5.82 -9.48 -3.84
C TRP A 143 7.14 -9.17 -3.13
N GLY A 144 7.10 -8.21 -2.20
CA GLY A 144 8.28 -7.76 -1.48
C GLY A 144 7.95 -6.82 -0.33
N TYR A 145 9.01 -6.38 0.35
CA TYR A 145 8.93 -5.47 1.47
C TYR A 145 9.96 -4.36 1.35
N THR A 146 9.67 -3.26 2.01
CA THR A 146 10.61 -2.18 2.26
C THR A 146 10.25 -1.49 3.57
N LEU A 147 11.02 -0.47 3.92
CA LEU A 147 10.72 0.41 5.04
C LEU A 147 10.41 1.82 4.50
N GLY A 148 9.57 2.55 5.22
CA GLY A 148 9.16 3.88 4.82
C GLY A 148 8.73 4.74 6.00
N LEU A 149 8.64 6.03 5.74
CA LEU A 149 8.17 7.02 6.71
C LEU A 149 6.78 7.54 6.28
N ASP A 150 5.77 7.41 7.14
CA ASP A 150 4.47 8.06 6.95
C ASP A 150 4.52 9.47 7.56
N MET A 151 5.18 10.38 6.86
CA MET A 151 5.37 11.75 7.33
C MET A 151 4.04 12.51 7.42
N THR A 152 3.89 13.25 8.51
CA THR A 152 2.57 13.78 8.92
C THR A 152 2.63 15.26 9.30
N ARG A 153 1.82 16.09 8.68
CA ARG A 153 1.45 17.43 9.18
C ARG A 153 0.48 17.25 10.34
N ARG A 154 1.01 17.08 11.54
CA ARG A 154 0.26 16.60 12.71
C ARG A 154 -0.82 17.56 13.19
N ASP A 155 -0.54 18.85 13.17
CA ASP A 155 -1.49 19.90 13.48
C ASP A 155 -2.71 19.86 12.53
N LEU A 156 -2.48 19.69 11.23
CA LEU A 156 -3.55 19.62 10.25
C LEU A 156 -4.34 18.32 10.36
N GLN A 157 -3.67 17.19 10.59
CA GLN A 157 -4.36 15.92 10.84
C GLN A 157 -5.26 15.99 12.07
N ASN A 158 -4.76 16.56 13.18
CA ASN A 158 -5.54 16.72 14.41
C ASN A 158 -6.77 17.61 14.16
N MET A 159 -6.56 18.79 13.54
CA MET A 159 -7.65 19.72 13.18
C MET A 159 -8.75 19.03 12.34
N MET A 160 -8.36 18.22 11.35
CA MET A 160 -9.32 17.47 10.55
C MET A 160 -10.05 16.41 11.38
N GLY A 161 -9.33 15.66 12.24
CA GLY A 161 -9.91 14.66 13.14
C GLY A 161 -10.93 15.26 14.10
N GLU A 162 -10.63 16.39 14.73
CA GLU A 162 -11.54 17.12 15.61
C GLU A 162 -12.82 17.58 14.90
N GLN A 163 -12.67 17.98 13.64
CA GLN A 163 -13.78 18.36 12.77
C GLN A 163 -14.49 17.17 12.10
N LYS A 164 -14.07 15.94 12.40
CA LYS A 164 -14.59 14.69 11.77
C LYS A 164 -14.49 14.73 10.23
N LYS A 165 -13.41 15.33 9.72
CA LYS A 165 -13.08 15.42 8.29
C LYS A 165 -11.94 14.48 7.92
N PRO A 166 -11.79 14.15 6.62
CA PRO A 166 -10.69 13.33 6.13
C PRO A 166 -9.31 13.90 6.45
N TRP A 167 -8.29 13.03 6.53
CA TRP A 167 -6.92 13.39 6.95
C TRP A 167 -6.01 13.86 5.81
N GLU A 168 -6.49 13.91 4.58
CA GLU A 168 -5.69 14.13 3.37
C GLU A 168 -4.72 15.31 3.49
N ILE A 169 -5.18 16.47 3.99
CA ILE A 169 -4.31 17.66 4.14
C ILE A 169 -3.14 17.43 5.11
N GLY A 170 -3.33 16.52 6.07
CA GLY A 170 -2.31 16.12 7.05
C GLY A 170 -1.41 14.97 6.59
N LYS A 171 -1.88 14.15 5.65
CA LYS A 171 -1.25 12.87 5.28
C LYS A 171 -0.85 12.77 3.81
N SER A 172 -1.58 13.43 2.89
CA SER A 172 -1.48 13.26 1.45
C SER A 172 -0.88 14.50 0.80
N PHE A 173 0.45 14.63 0.86
CA PHE A 173 1.19 15.76 0.30
C PHE A 173 2.53 15.30 -0.27
N ASP A 174 3.14 16.12 -1.11
CA ASP A 174 4.38 15.82 -1.81
C ASP A 174 5.47 15.40 -0.83
N HIS A 175 6.23 14.35 -1.20
CA HIS A 175 7.31 13.77 -0.41
C HIS A 175 6.91 13.22 0.98
N SER A 176 5.61 13.09 1.27
CA SER A 176 5.16 12.60 2.60
C SER A 176 5.36 11.10 2.81
N ALA A 177 5.91 10.37 1.84
CA ALA A 177 6.21 8.95 1.91
C ALA A 177 7.68 8.65 1.49
N PRO A 178 8.69 9.09 2.27
CA PRO A 178 10.06 8.59 2.06
C PRO A 178 10.09 7.07 2.18
N ILE A 179 10.75 6.40 1.21
CA ILE A 179 10.69 4.95 1.08
C ILE A 179 11.97 4.39 0.49
N GLY A 180 12.44 3.25 1.01
CA GLY A 180 13.58 2.51 0.48
C GLY A 180 13.25 1.70 -0.78
N PRO A 181 14.25 1.01 -1.37
CA PRO A 181 14.03 0.08 -2.47
C PRO A 181 13.27 -1.15 -1.99
N ILE A 182 12.63 -1.85 -2.91
CA ILE A 182 11.88 -3.08 -2.60
C ILE A 182 12.81 -4.28 -2.53
N HIS A 183 12.68 -5.08 -1.47
CA HIS A 183 13.32 -6.37 -1.29
C HIS A 183 12.33 -7.47 -1.61
N LYS A 184 12.68 -8.40 -2.51
CA LYS A 184 11.80 -9.52 -2.90
C LYS A 184 11.51 -10.44 -1.71
N VAL A 185 10.26 -10.85 -1.54
CA VAL A 185 9.88 -11.79 -0.47
C VAL A 185 10.59 -13.14 -0.58
N SER A 186 10.98 -13.53 -1.80
CA SER A 186 11.78 -14.74 -2.04
C SER A 186 13.17 -14.69 -1.39
N GLU A 187 13.67 -13.49 -1.07
CA GLU A 187 14.99 -13.27 -0.44
C GLU A 187 14.86 -13.01 1.05
N THR A 188 13.84 -12.25 1.47
CA THR A 188 13.65 -11.85 2.87
C THR A 188 12.75 -12.77 3.68
N GLY A 189 11.87 -13.53 3.00
CA GLY A 189 10.71 -14.12 3.65
C GLY A 189 9.68 -13.08 4.08
N HIS A 190 8.71 -13.49 4.90
CA HIS A 190 7.68 -12.60 5.43
C HIS A 190 8.04 -12.11 6.82
N PHE A 191 7.92 -10.79 7.03
CA PHE A 191 8.16 -10.13 8.31
C PHE A 191 6.96 -10.34 9.25
N LYS A 192 7.13 -11.18 10.28
CA LYS A 192 6.14 -11.43 11.34
C LYS A 192 6.56 -10.86 12.68
N GLU A 193 7.86 -10.70 12.87
CA GLU A 193 8.53 -10.15 14.04
C GLU A 193 9.85 -9.50 13.60
N GLY A 194 10.53 -8.84 14.49
CA GLY A 194 11.76 -8.12 14.26
C GLY A 194 11.69 -6.71 14.81
N SER A 195 12.85 -6.15 15.11
CA SER A 195 12.92 -4.78 15.64
C SER A 195 12.53 -3.76 14.56
N ILE A 196 11.76 -2.78 14.96
CA ILE A 196 11.52 -1.53 14.22
C ILE A 196 11.88 -0.36 15.12
N TRP A 197 12.81 0.50 14.68
CA TRP A 197 13.15 1.70 15.44
C TRP A 197 13.38 2.91 14.52
N LEU A 198 13.27 4.09 15.14
CA LEU A 198 13.60 5.35 14.50
C LEU A 198 14.37 6.24 15.46
N LYS A 199 15.42 6.89 14.93
CA LYS A 199 16.20 7.91 15.61
C LYS A 199 16.01 9.27 14.95
N VAL A 200 16.05 10.31 15.77
CA VAL A 200 16.24 11.70 15.33
C VAL A 200 17.53 12.21 15.95
N ASN A 201 18.47 12.64 15.11
CA ASN A 201 19.80 13.11 15.52
C ASN A 201 20.52 12.09 16.43
N GLY A 202 20.48 10.81 16.06
CA GLY A 202 21.10 9.69 16.78
C GLY A 202 20.37 9.26 18.07
N LYS A 203 19.30 9.93 18.49
CA LYS A 203 18.53 9.58 19.69
C LYS A 203 17.31 8.76 19.30
N ILE A 204 17.12 7.59 19.93
CA ILE A 204 15.93 6.75 19.74
C ILE A 204 14.67 7.56 20.08
N ARG A 205 13.72 7.54 19.17
CA ARG A 205 12.36 8.07 19.34
C ARG A 205 11.34 6.96 19.35
N GLN A 206 11.35 6.08 18.35
CA GLN A 206 10.47 4.92 18.27
C GLN A 206 11.30 3.66 18.42
N ASN A 207 10.79 2.67 19.15
CA ASN A 207 11.43 1.37 19.33
C ASN A 207 10.40 0.34 19.73
N ALA A 208 10.13 -0.62 18.83
CA ALA A 208 9.09 -1.62 18.99
C ALA A 208 9.49 -2.92 18.27
N ASN A 209 8.57 -3.88 18.25
CA ASN A 209 8.69 -5.10 17.46
C ASN A 209 7.51 -5.21 16.49
N LEU A 210 7.75 -5.73 15.28
CA LEU A 210 6.72 -5.90 14.26
C LEU A 210 5.56 -6.79 14.71
N ASN A 211 5.79 -7.74 15.64
CA ASN A 211 4.73 -8.58 16.22
C ASN A 211 3.76 -7.83 17.15
N GLN A 212 4.03 -6.55 17.45
CA GLN A 212 3.14 -5.67 18.21
C GLN A 212 2.07 -4.98 17.35
N MET A 213 2.09 -5.21 16.03
CA MET A 213 0.99 -4.76 15.18
C MET A 213 -0.34 -5.39 15.62
N ILE A 214 -1.40 -4.58 15.76
CA ILE A 214 -2.76 -5.04 16.09
C ILE A 214 -3.30 -5.91 14.94
N TRP A 215 -3.09 -5.46 13.70
CA TRP A 215 -3.44 -6.14 12.47
C TRP A 215 -2.14 -6.45 11.71
N SER A 216 -1.78 -7.72 11.63
CA SER A 216 -0.64 -8.20 10.84
C SER A 216 -0.80 -7.83 9.36
N VAL A 217 0.29 -7.81 8.60
CA VAL A 217 0.24 -7.54 7.15
C VAL A 217 -0.78 -8.44 6.43
N ALA A 218 -0.85 -9.73 6.79
CA ALA A 218 -1.85 -10.64 6.22
C ALA A 218 -3.28 -10.18 6.49
N GLU A 219 -3.59 -9.79 7.72
CA GLU A 219 -4.91 -9.32 8.10
C GLU A 219 -5.26 -7.97 7.47
N GLN A 220 -4.26 -7.08 7.32
CA GLN A 220 -4.43 -5.82 6.58
C GLN A 220 -4.83 -6.07 5.12
N ILE A 221 -4.18 -7.03 4.44
CA ILE A 221 -4.52 -7.43 3.07
C ILE A 221 -5.96 -7.96 3.00
N VAL A 222 -6.36 -8.84 3.94
CA VAL A 222 -7.74 -9.33 4.03
C VAL A 222 -8.71 -8.15 4.13
N LYS A 223 -8.54 -7.29 5.13
CA LYS A 223 -9.45 -6.17 5.40
C LYS A 223 -9.48 -5.14 4.27
N LEU A 224 -8.34 -4.84 3.70
CA LEU A 224 -8.25 -3.90 2.59
C LEU A 224 -8.90 -4.48 1.32
N SER A 225 -8.75 -5.79 1.07
CA SER A 225 -9.34 -6.47 -0.08
C SER A 225 -10.86 -6.68 0.03
N GLU A 226 -11.44 -6.62 1.22
CA GLU A 226 -12.90 -6.56 1.42
C GLU A 226 -13.49 -5.26 0.82
N ALA A 227 -12.80 -4.13 1.05
CA ALA A 227 -13.25 -2.81 0.60
C ALA A 227 -12.81 -2.48 -0.84
N ASN A 228 -11.61 -2.89 -1.23
CA ASN A 228 -10.99 -2.55 -2.51
C ASN A 228 -10.48 -3.81 -3.21
N GLU A 229 -10.56 -3.86 -4.53
CA GLU A 229 -9.79 -4.83 -5.29
C GLU A 229 -8.32 -4.38 -5.31
N LEU A 230 -7.42 -5.23 -4.83
CA LEU A 230 -5.97 -4.98 -4.87
C LEU A 230 -5.41 -5.37 -6.24
N PHE A 231 -4.34 -4.70 -6.63
CA PHE A 231 -3.66 -4.93 -7.90
C PHE A 231 -2.14 -4.96 -7.70
N PRO A 232 -1.40 -5.59 -8.62
CA PRO A 232 0.06 -5.44 -8.66
C PRO A 232 0.44 -3.96 -8.68
N GLY A 233 1.43 -3.59 -7.87
CA GLY A 233 1.86 -2.20 -7.72
C GLY A 233 1.24 -1.46 -6.54
N ASP A 234 0.18 -1.98 -5.91
CA ASP A 234 -0.31 -1.40 -4.65
C ASP A 234 0.72 -1.63 -3.54
N ILE A 235 0.93 -0.63 -2.68
CA ILE A 235 1.78 -0.74 -1.49
C ILE A 235 0.98 -0.39 -0.25
N ILE A 236 1.34 -1.03 0.89
CA ILE A 236 0.65 -0.86 2.16
C ILE A 236 1.67 -0.46 3.22
N TYR A 237 1.57 0.76 3.73
CA TYR A 237 2.22 1.22 4.94
C TYR A 237 1.48 0.62 6.13
N SER A 238 2.19 -0.16 6.94
CA SER A 238 1.58 -1.10 7.90
C SER A 238 1.27 -0.51 9.28
N GLY A 239 1.46 0.78 9.46
CA GLY A 239 1.27 1.47 10.73
C GLY A 239 2.56 1.62 11.52
N THR A 240 2.60 2.63 12.38
CA THR A 240 3.77 3.05 13.15
C THR A 240 3.63 2.74 14.63
N PRO A 241 4.75 2.44 15.35
CA PRO A 241 4.77 2.37 16.80
C PRO A 241 4.50 3.72 17.48
N GLU A 242 4.38 3.69 18.80
CA GLU A 242 4.29 4.87 19.66
C GLU A 242 5.54 5.77 19.59
N ASN A 243 5.48 6.92 20.26
CA ASN A 243 6.52 7.96 20.34
C ASN A 243 6.78 8.66 19.00
N VAL A 244 5.72 8.81 18.19
CA VAL A 244 5.76 9.75 17.06
C VAL A 244 6.01 11.17 17.58
N GLY A 245 6.81 11.96 16.88
CA GLY A 245 7.20 13.26 17.40
C GLY A 245 7.63 14.24 16.32
N PRO A 246 7.72 15.53 16.70
CA PRO A 246 8.07 16.59 15.77
C PRO A 246 9.53 16.51 15.34
N VAL A 247 9.77 16.93 14.09
CA VAL A 247 11.07 17.21 13.52
C VAL A 247 11.10 18.63 12.96
N VAL A 248 12.28 19.21 12.88
CA VAL A 248 12.52 20.55 12.36
C VAL A 248 13.59 20.54 11.28
N VAL A 249 13.71 21.62 10.54
CA VAL A 249 14.81 21.81 9.56
C VAL A 249 16.17 21.60 10.26
N GLY A 250 17.01 20.79 9.65
CA GLY A 250 18.32 20.37 10.16
C GLY A 250 18.35 18.99 10.83
N ASP A 251 17.18 18.46 11.24
CA ASP A 251 17.11 17.13 11.85
C ASP A 251 17.43 16.02 10.83
N VAL A 252 18.13 14.99 11.30
CA VAL A 252 18.40 13.74 10.58
C VAL A 252 17.55 12.63 11.19
N ILE A 253 16.70 12.04 10.37
CA ILE A 253 15.88 10.88 10.71
C ILE A 253 16.59 9.63 10.16
N GLU A 254 16.78 8.64 11.01
CA GLU A 254 17.27 7.31 10.64
C GLU A 254 16.27 6.28 11.12
N MET A 255 15.80 5.39 10.23
CA MET A 255 14.93 4.27 10.61
C MET A 255 15.53 2.93 10.22
N HIS A 256 15.13 1.89 10.95
CA HIS A 256 15.59 0.53 10.82
C HIS A 256 14.44 -0.46 10.96
N ILE A 257 14.54 -1.54 10.21
CA ILE A 257 13.78 -2.77 10.44
C ILE A 257 14.75 -3.93 10.27
N ASP A 258 14.76 -4.88 11.22
CA ASP A 258 15.58 -6.07 11.14
C ASP A 258 15.40 -6.77 9.79
N GLY A 259 16.49 -7.08 9.11
CA GLY A 259 16.47 -7.73 7.80
C GLY A 259 16.36 -6.78 6.60
N LEU A 260 16.24 -5.45 6.82
CA LEU A 260 16.24 -4.43 5.77
C LEU A 260 17.36 -3.39 6.02
N PRO A 261 17.97 -2.82 4.98
CA PRO A 261 18.91 -1.71 5.13
C PRO A 261 18.22 -0.47 5.73
N ASN A 262 18.96 0.31 6.53
CA ASN A 262 18.46 1.55 7.11
C ASN A 262 18.07 2.57 6.03
N LEU A 263 17.08 3.39 6.34
CA LEU A 263 16.67 4.56 5.57
C LEU A 263 17.03 5.82 6.35
N SER A 264 17.61 6.82 5.67
CA SER A 264 17.98 8.08 6.31
C SER A 264 17.60 9.28 5.48
N VAL A 265 16.99 10.28 6.12
CA VAL A 265 16.65 11.55 5.49
C VAL A 265 17.07 12.71 6.39
N LYS A 266 17.42 13.84 5.77
CA LYS A 266 17.70 15.11 6.46
C LYS A 266 16.62 16.12 6.11
N VAL A 267 15.96 16.66 7.10
CA VAL A 267 14.93 17.69 6.93
C VAL A 267 15.59 19.02 6.52
N VAL A 268 15.16 19.60 5.39
CA VAL A 268 15.72 20.84 4.80
C VAL A 268 14.66 21.89 4.56
#